data_a728d659c488d023aa7a61cdf2f09634
#
_entry.id   a728d659c488d023aa7a61cdf2f09634
#
_cell.length_a   1.000
_cell.length_b   1.000
_cell.length_c   1.000
_cell.angle_alpha   90.00
_cell.angle_beta   90.00
_cell.angle_gamma   90.00
#
_symmetry.space_group_name_H-M   'P 1'
#
loop_
_entity.id
_entity.type
_entity.pdbx_description
1 polymer ?
#
loop_
_entity_poly.entity_id
_entity_poly.type
_entity_poly.pdbx_seq_one_letter_code
_entity_poly.pdbx_strand_id
1 'polypeptide(L)'
;GDVGIAGIKLLVNLGRVKVNFLAIAYISMVLMLFYLLVVNKILKSRYGLIMATINDDEEVAHGIGVNINKVKILAFIFPAGMIGIVGWFYAHYFATFAGITYLPLTFMVKVLLVIFIGGRAQVFGCVAGGYFIAFLEMILISTLGEIQPFLFPVILLILLFALPEGLFGIYRRRRYREYF
;
A
#
# COMPACT_ATOMS: atom_id res chain seq x y z
N GLY A 1 -18.09 -10.07 -22.12
CA GLY A 1 -16.84 -10.45 -22.56
C GLY A 1 -15.68 -9.99 -21.70
N ASP A 2 -15.01 -10.94 -21.03
CA ASP A 2 -13.86 -10.69 -20.13
C ASP A 2 -12.53 -10.59 -20.90
N VAL A 3 -12.56 -10.10 -22.15
CA VAL A 3 -11.34 -9.90 -22.92
C VAL A 3 -10.76 -8.56 -22.51
N GLY A 4 -9.81 -8.59 -21.58
CA GLY A 4 -9.07 -7.41 -21.19
C GLY A 4 -8.32 -6.78 -22.37
N ILE A 5 -7.80 -5.59 -22.16
CA ILE A 5 -6.96 -4.89 -23.15
C ILE A 5 -5.62 -5.64 -23.22
N ALA A 6 -5.37 -6.31 -24.34
CA ALA A 6 -4.12 -6.97 -24.65
C ALA A 6 -3.26 -6.11 -25.59
N GLY A 7 -1.94 -6.29 -25.57
CA GLY A 7 -1.02 -5.59 -26.48
C GLY A 7 -0.51 -4.25 -25.96
N ILE A 8 -0.56 -4.00 -24.66
CA ILE A 8 0.10 -2.83 -24.05
C ILE A 8 1.62 -3.00 -24.24
N LYS A 9 2.28 -2.00 -24.79
CA LYS A 9 3.75 -2.04 -24.97
C LYS A 9 4.42 -2.15 -23.61
N LEU A 10 5.35 -3.08 -23.47
CA LEU A 10 6.21 -3.19 -22.27
C LEU A 10 6.96 -1.88 -22.05
N LEU A 11 7.00 -1.42 -20.79
CA LEU A 11 7.66 -0.18 -20.40
C LEU A 11 9.15 -0.20 -20.73
N VAL A 12 9.78 -1.37 -20.62
CA VAL A 12 11.21 -1.58 -20.90
C VAL A 12 11.36 -2.84 -21.75
N ASN A 13 11.89 -2.69 -22.94
CA ASN A 13 12.23 -3.80 -23.83
C ASN A 13 13.69 -3.67 -24.29
N LEU A 14 14.61 -4.17 -23.48
CA LEU A 14 16.05 -4.14 -23.72
C LEU A 14 16.56 -5.45 -24.37
N GLY A 15 15.67 -6.29 -24.89
CA GLY A 15 16.00 -7.54 -25.58
C GLY A 15 16.53 -8.67 -24.68
N ARG A 16 16.82 -8.42 -23.41
CA ARG A 16 17.28 -9.43 -22.44
C ARG A 16 16.35 -9.47 -21.23
N VAL A 17 15.74 -10.63 -20.97
CA VAL A 17 14.75 -10.80 -19.88
C VAL A 17 15.29 -10.37 -18.52
N LYS A 18 16.51 -10.77 -18.15
CA LYS A 18 17.13 -10.40 -16.86
C LYS A 18 17.33 -8.89 -16.71
N VAL A 19 17.73 -8.19 -17.77
CA VAL A 19 17.93 -6.73 -17.75
C VAL A 19 16.59 -6.02 -17.58
N ASN A 20 15.55 -6.52 -18.22
CA ASN A 20 14.20 -5.97 -18.09
C ASN A 20 13.67 -6.09 -16.64
N PHE A 21 13.87 -7.24 -15.99
CA PHE A 21 13.49 -7.42 -14.58
C PHE A 21 14.22 -6.46 -13.64
N LEU A 22 15.52 -6.30 -13.81
CA LEU A 22 16.32 -5.36 -13.00
C LEU A 22 15.87 -3.91 -13.23
N ALA A 23 15.65 -3.51 -14.47
CA ALA A 23 15.21 -2.16 -14.79
C ALA A 23 13.83 -1.86 -14.15
N ILE A 24 12.89 -2.78 -14.24
CA ILE A 24 11.57 -2.67 -13.63
C ILE A 24 11.67 -2.59 -12.10
N ALA A 25 12.53 -3.40 -11.48
CA ALA A 25 12.77 -3.36 -10.04
C ALA A 25 13.32 -2.01 -9.59
N TYR A 26 14.29 -1.42 -10.32
CA TYR A 26 14.80 -0.08 -10.02
C TYR A 26 13.74 1.00 -10.20
N ILE A 27 12.95 0.95 -11.27
CA ILE A 27 11.86 1.91 -11.50
C ILE A 27 10.84 1.83 -10.37
N SER A 28 10.41 0.63 -9.96
CA SER A 28 9.46 0.45 -8.86
C SER A 28 10.02 0.96 -7.53
N MET A 29 11.31 0.75 -7.26
CA MET A 29 11.99 1.26 -6.07
C MET A 29 12.04 2.79 -6.05
N VAL A 30 12.40 3.42 -7.18
CA VAL A 30 12.40 4.90 -7.32
C VAL A 30 10.98 5.45 -7.12
N LEU A 31 9.98 4.80 -7.72
CA LEU A 31 8.58 5.20 -7.60
C LEU A 31 8.09 5.09 -6.14
N MET A 32 8.47 4.03 -5.44
CA MET A 32 8.18 3.85 -4.02
C MET A 32 8.82 4.95 -3.17
N LEU A 33 10.11 5.25 -3.39
CA LEU A 33 10.81 6.32 -2.68
C LEU A 33 10.18 7.70 -2.96
N PHE A 34 9.81 7.96 -4.20
CA PHE A 34 9.10 9.17 -4.57
C PHE A 34 7.78 9.31 -3.80
N TYR A 35 6.97 8.26 -3.74
CA TYR A 35 5.72 8.27 -2.97
C TYR A 35 5.94 8.47 -1.48
N LEU A 36 6.93 7.83 -0.89
CA LEU A 36 7.28 8.03 0.52
C LEU A 36 7.62 9.49 0.83
N LEU A 37 8.42 10.12 -0.03
CA LEU A 37 8.80 11.53 0.12
C LEU A 37 7.58 12.45 0.00
N VAL A 38 6.74 12.22 -1.00
CA VAL A 38 5.53 13.04 -1.23
C VAL A 38 4.54 12.92 -0.07
N VAL A 39 4.21 11.70 0.35
CA VAL A 39 3.29 11.46 1.46
C VAL A 39 3.84 12.07 2.76
N ASN A 40 5.13 11.86 3.05
CA ASN A 40 5.75 12.43 4.26
C ASN A 40 5.74 13.96 4.25
N LYS A 41 5.96 14.59 3.09
CA LYS A 41 5.87 16.04 2.91
C LYS A 41 4.45 16.55 3.14
N ILE A 42 3.43 15.86 2.64
CA ILE A 42 2.02 16.22 2.83
C ILE A 42 1.62 16.08 4.28
N LEU A 43 1.96 14.97 4.94
CA LEU A 43 1.62 14.75 6.34
C LEU A 43 2.26 15.80 7.27
N LYS A 44 3.45 16.30 6.94
CA LYS A 44 4.14 17.37 7.67
C LYS A 44 3.70 18.79 7.29
N SER A 45 2.87 18.94 6.27
CA SER A 45 2.34 20.23 5.83
C SER A 45 1.16 20.69 6.68
N ARG A 46 0.74 21.95 6.46
CA ARG A 46 -0.48 22.50 7.11
C ARG A 46 -1.72 21.65 6.79
N TYR A 47 -1.80 21.08 5.58
CA TYR A 47 -2.91 20.19 5.21
C TYR A 47 -2.91 18.89 6.02
N GLY A 48 -1.75 18.31 6.31
CA GLY A 48 -1.63 17.12 7.17
C GLY A 48 -2.11 17.39 8.60
N LEU A 49 -1.77 18.56 9.16
CA LEU A 49 -2.26 18.97 10.47
C LEU A 49 -3.79 19.15 10.49
N ILE A 50 -4.36 19.80 9.47
CA ILE A 50 -5.81 19.97 9.34
C ILE A 50 -6.50 18.62 9.20
N MET A 51 -5.95 17.69 8.40
CA MET A 51 -6.49 16.33 8.29
C MET A 51 -6.48 15.58 9.62
N ALA A 52 -5.41 15.73 10.41
CA ALA A 52 -5.32 15.15 11.74
C ALA A 52 -6.38 15.73 12.68
N THR A 53 -6.58 17.05 12.70
CA THR A 53 -7.62 17.70 13.50
C THR A 53 -9.02 17.22 13.13
N ILE A 54 -9.32 17.08 11.83
CA ILE A 54 -10.61 16.55 11.36
C ILE A 54 -10.80 15.07 11.79
N ASN A 55 -9.72 14.28 11.79
CA ASN A 55 -9.78 12.88 12.22
C ASN A 55 -10.01 12.75 13.73
N ASP A 56 -9.50 13.68 14.52
CA ASP A 56 -9.67 13.68 15.98
C ASP A 56 -11.05 14.20 16.38
N ASP A 57 -11.49 15.33 15.81
CA ASP A 57 -12.82 15.91 16.06
C ASP A 57 -13.24 16.83 14.90
N GLU A 58 -14.31 16.43 14.19
CA GLU A 58 -14.84 17.14 13.03
C GLU A 58 -15.56 18.45 13.43
N GLU A 59 -16.22 18.49 14.61
CA GLU A 59 -16.94 19.67 15.08
C GLU A 59 -15.96 20.79 15.47
N VAL A 60 -14.87 20.43 16.15
CA VAL A 60 -13.80 21.35 16.49
C VAL A 60 -13.16 21.95 15.26
N ALA A 61 -12.88 21.12 14.24
CA ALA A 61 -12.34 21.57 12.96
C ALA A 61 -13.29 22.56 12.24
N HIS A 62 -14.60 22.35 12.32
CA HIS A 62 -15.60 23.25 11.77
C HIS A 62 -15.63 24.58 12.53
N GLY A 63 -15.53 24.53 13.87
CA GLY A 63 -15.54 25.71 14.72
C GLY A 63 -14.42 26.71 14.46
N ILE A 64 -13.24 26.24 14.00
CA ILE A 64 -12.09 27.08 13.63
C ILE A 64 -12.14 27.55 12.16
N GLY A 65 -13.28 27.36 11.46
CA GLY A 65 -13.51 27.88 10.10
C GLY A 65 -12.90 27.02 8.99
N VAL A 66 -12.52 25.78 9.25
CA VAL A 66 -11.99 24.86 8.23
C VAL A 66 -13.13 24.34 7.36
N ASN A 67 -12.97 24.45 6.03
CA ASN A 67 -13.89 23.83 5.09
C ASN A 67 -13.61 22.34 4.95
N ILE A 68 -14.28 21.53 5.80
CA ILE A 68 -14.10 20.08 5.93
C ILE A 68 -14.29 19.36 4.60
N ASN A 69 -15.30 19.75 3.82
CA ASN A 69 -15.59 19.11 2.54
C ASN A 69 -14.43 19.25 1.55
N LYS A 70 -13.82 20.42 1.46
CA LYS A 70 -12.65 20.63 0.58
C LYS A 70 -11.46 19.79 1.01
N VAL A 71 -11.21 19.69 2.32
CA VAL A 71 -10.10 18.89 2.85
C VAL A 71 -10.33 17.40 2.62
N LYS A 72 -11.55 16.90 2.84
CA LYS A 72 -11.92 15.51 2.56
C LYS A 72 -11.76 15.19 1.07
N ILE A 73 -12.21 16.06 0.18
CA ILE A 73 -12.07 15.86 -1.28
C ILE A 73 -10.58 15.78 -1.67
N LEU A 74 -9.74 16.69 -1.16
CA LEU A 74 -8.29 16.66 -1.41
C LEU A 74 -7.64 15.39 -0.86
N ALA A 75 -8.08 14.93 0.32
CA ALA A 75 -7.60 13.70 0.93
C ALA A 75 -7.91 12.44 0.09
N PHE A 76 -8.95 12.47 -0.74
CA PHE A 76 -9.30 11.39 -1.66
C PHE A 76 -8.63 11.55 -3.03
N ILE A 77 -8.59 12.75 -3.60
CA ILE A 77 -8.03 13.01 -4.95
C ILE A 77 -6.55 12.66 -4.97
N PHE A 78 -5.81 13.03 -3.93
CA PHE A 78 -4.37 12.84 -3.91
C PHE A 78 -3.95 11.35 -3.95
N PRO A 79 -4.41 10.47 -3.04
CA PRO A 79 -4.08 9.05 -3.14
C PRO A 79 -4.66 8.38 -4.40
N ALA A 80 -5.84 8.82 -4.88
CA ALA A 80 -6.41 8.30 -6.13
C ALA A 80 -5.49 8.56 -7.33
N GLY A 81 -4.92 9.76 -7.44
CA GLY A 81 -3.94 10.08 -8.47
C GLY A 81 -2.66 9.22 -8.36
N MET A 82 -2.17 9.01 -7.15
CA MET A 82 -1.01 8.14 -6.90
C MET A 82 -1.28 6.68 -7.30
N ILE A 83 -2.45 6.15 -6.94
CA ILE A 83 -2.87 4.80 -7.33
C ILE A 83 -2.99 4.68 -8.85
N GLY A 84 -3.48 5.73 -9.53
CA GLY A 84 -3.54 5.75 -11.00
C GLY A 84 -2.18 5.56 -11.65
N ILE A 85 -1.12 6.21 -11.14
CA ILE A 85 0.26 6.04 -11.65
C ILE A 85 0.77 4.61 -11.38
N VAL A 86 0.49 4.05 -10.20
CA VAL A 86 0.84 2.65 -9.88
C VAL A 86 0.11 1.69 -10.80
N GLY A 87 -1.19 1.92 -11.06
CA GLY A 87 -1.99 1.11 -11.98
C GLY A 87 -1.46 1.17 -13.41
N TRP A 88 -1.04 2.35 -13.88
CA TRP A 88 -0.39 2.51 -15.17
C TRP A 88 0.91 1.70 -15.25
N PHE A 89 1.76 1.79 -14.24
CA PHE A 89 3.00 1.02 -14.16
C PHE A 89 2.73 -0.50 -14.16
N TYR A 90 1.73 -0.95 -13.39
CA TYR A 90 1.31 -2.35 -13.30
C TYR A 90 0.81 -2.90 -14.63
N ALA A 91 -0.01 -2.13 -15.37
CA ALA A 91 -0.51 -2.51 -16.69
C ALA A 91 0.63 -2.71 -17.71
N HIS A 92 1.65 -1.85 -17.64
CA HIS A 92 2.83 -1.97 -18.52
C HIS A 92 3.76 -3.11 -18.11
N TYR A 93 3.76 -3.50 -16.85
CA TYR A 93 4.53 -4.65 -16.36
C TYR A 93 3.97 -5.98 -16.90
N PHE A 94 2.67 -6.15 -16.85
CA PHE A 94 2.02 -7.39 -17.31
C PHE A 94 1.73 -7.40 -18.82
N ALA A 95 1.87 -6.27 -19.51
CA ALA A 95 1.53 -6.08 -20.92
C ALA A 95 0.07 -6.42 -21.29
N THR A 96 -0.76 -6.77 -20.31
CA THR A 96 -2.17 -7.10 -20.45
C THR A 96 -2.94 -6.55 -19.25
N PHE A 97 -4.16 -6.09 -19.45
CA PHE A 97 -5.02 -5.63 -18.37
C PHE A 97 -6.42 -6.26 -18.51
N ALA A 98 -6.69 -7.24 -17.66
CA ALA A 98 -8.02 -7.83 -17.49
C ALA A 98 -8.47 -7.58 -16.05
N GLY A 99 -9.42 -6.65 -15.83
CA GLY A 99 -9.79 -6.14 -14.51
C GLY A 99 -10.09 -7.23 -13.46
N ILE A 100 -10.87 -8.26 -13.82
CA ILE A 100 -11.24 -9.34 -12.91
C ILE A 100 -10.04 -10.23 -12.56
N THR A 101 -9.14 -10.47 -13.51
CA THR A 101 -7.98 -11.34 -13.30
C THR A 101 -6.90 -10.69 -12.44
N TYR A 102 -6.74 -9.37 -12.53
CA TYR A 102 -5.65 -8.65 -11.85
C TYR A 102 -6.07 -7.96 -10.55
N LEU A 103 -7.37 -7.90 -10.26
CA LEU A 103 -7.93 -7.39 -9.00
C LEU A 103 -8.76 -8.47 -8.29
N PRO A 104 -8.21 -9.67 -8.02
CA PRO A 104 -8.92 -10.67 -7.25
C PRO A 104 -9.15 -10.18 -5.82
N LEU A 105 -10.19 -10.69 -5.18
CA LEU A 105 -10.53 -10.36 -3.80
C LEU A 105 -9.33 -10.58 -2.84
N THR A 106 -8.54 -11.60 -3.11
CA THR A 106 -7.30 -11.92 -2.37
C THR A 106 -6.28 -10.77 -2.39
N PHE A 107 -6.18 -10.04 -3.51
CA PHE A 107 -5.29 -8.87 -3.59
C PHE A 107 -5.79 -7.72 -2.72
N MET A 108 -7.09 -7.45 -2.70
CA MET A 108 -7.69 -6.43 -1.82
C MET A 108 -7.44 -6.75 -0.35
N VAL A 109 -7.63 -8.01 0.04
CA VAL A 109 -7.35 -8.48 1.40
C VAL A 109 -5.88 -8.31 1.75
N LYS A 110 -4.94 -8.63 0.83
CA LYS A 110 -3.50 -8.39 1.04
C LYS A 110 -3.19 -6.92 1.33
N VAL A 111 -3.74 -5.99 0.55
CA VAL A 111 -3.51 -4.56 0.74
C VAL A 111 -4.00 -4.09 2.10
N LEU A 112 -5.19 -4.52 2.53
CA LEU A 112 -5.71 -4.21 3.86
C LEU A 112 -4.78 -4.75 4.96
N LEU A 113 -4.31 -5.98 4.82
CA LEU A 113 -3.43 -6.61 5.81
C LEU A 113 -2.05 -5.94 5.88
N VAL A 114 -1.51 -5.44 4.76
CA VAL A 114 -0.29 -4.62 4.77
C VAL A 114 -0.45 -3.41 5.70
N ILE A 115 -1.60 -2.73 5.65
CA ILE A 115 -1.89 -1.56 6.49
C ILE A 115 -2.00 -1.96 7.97
N PHE A 116 -2.67 -3.07 8.26
CA PHE A 116 -2.83 -3.55 9.64
C PHE A 116 -1.51 -4.03 10.24
N ILE A 117 -0.75 -4.84 9.51
CA ILE A 117 0.54 -5.40 9.97
C ILE A 117 1.59 -4.29 10.05
N GLY A 118 1.60 -3.35 9.10
CA GLY A 118 2.51 -2.22 9.12
C GLY A 118 2.24 -1.23 10.25
N GLY A 119 1.02 -1.24 10.81
CA GLY A 119 0.59 -0.30 11.85
C GLY A 119 -0.11 0.92 11.27
N ARG A 120 -1.28 1.25 11.87
CA ARG A 120 -2.11 2.39 11.47
C ARG A 120 -1.34 3.70 11.61
N ALA A 121 -1.45 4.57 10.61
CA ALA A 121 -0.88 5.92 10.57
C ALA A 121 0.66 6.01 10.52
N GLN A 122 1.36 4.94 10.12
CA GLN A 122 2.81 4.96 9.94
C GLN A 122 3.21 4.65 8.50
N VAL A 123 3.74 5.66 7.81
CA VAL A 123 4.14 5.54 6.39
C VAL A 123 5.22 4.46 6.21
N PHE A 124 6.23 4.45 7.07
CA PHE A 124 7.29 3.44 7.05
C PHE A 124 6.80 2.05 7.48
N GLY A 125 5.79 2.00 8.35
CA GLY A 125 5.14 0.77 8.76
C GLY A 125 4.48 0.04 7.59
N CYS A 126 3.77 0.76 6.72
CA CYS A 126 3.16 0.19 5.52
C CYS A 126 4.21 -0.42 4.57
N VAL A 127 5.37 0.22 4.41
CA VAL A 127 6.47 -0.32 3.59
C VAL A 127 7.01 -1.61 4.19
N ALA A 128 7.31 -1.60 5.49
CA ALA A 128 7.81 -2.79 6.18
C ALA A 128 6.77 -3.92 6.19
N GLY A 129 5.48 -3.60 6.38
CA GLY A 129 4.37 -4.56 6.28
C GLY A 129 4.26 -5.17 4.88
N GLY A 130 4.42 -4.36 3.83
CA GLY A 130 4.41 -4.83 2.45
C GLY A 130 5.56 -5.80 2.15
N TYR A 131 6.78 -5.48 2.56
CA TYR A 131 7.93 -6.38 2.41
C TYR A 131 7.77 -7.65 3.23
N PHE A 132 7.25 -7.56 4.44
CA PHE A 132 6.98 -8.72 5.30
C PHE A 132 5.99 -9.68 4.65
N ILE A 133 4.85 -9.16 4.13
CA ILE A 133 3.85 -9.98 3.44
C ILE A 133 4.42 -10.59 2.16
N ALA A 134 5.18 -9.83 1.37
CA ALA A 134 5.81 -10.34 0.15
C ALA A 134 6.82 -11.45 0.46
N PHE A 135 7.62 -11.31 1.51
CA PHE A 135 8.56 -12.32 1.96
C PHE A 135 7.85 -13.58 2.46
N LEU A 136 6.79 -13.41 3.24
CA LEU A 136 5.97 -14.52 3.72
C LEU A 136 5.32 -15.27 2.56
N GLU A 137 4.78 -14.56 1.56
CA GLU A 137 4.22 -15.16 0.37
C GLU A 137 5.28 -15.97 -0.42
N MET A 138 6.48 -15.44 -0.57
CA MET A 138 7.58 -16.13 -1.25
C MET A 138 7.94 -17.45 -0.56
N ILE A 139 7.99 -17.48 0.78
CA ILE A 139 8.25 -18.71 1.55
C ILE A 139 7.10 -19.70 1.36
N LEU A 140 5.84 -19.24 1.43
CA LEU A 140 4.69 -20.12 1.29
C LEU A 140 4.60 -20.74 -0.11
N ILE A 141 4.87 -19.97 -1.16
CA ILE A 141 4.91 -20.49 -2.53
C ILE A 141 5.96 -21.59 -2.65
N SER A 142 7.14 -21.39 -2.07
CA SER A 142 8.24 -22.37 -2.16
C SER A 142 7.98 -23.66 -1.37
N THR A 143 7.19 -23.59 -0.29
CA THR A 143 6.92 -24.74 0.61
C THR A 143 5.61 -25.45 0.31
N LEU A 144 4.56 -24.74 -0.05
CA LEU A 144 3.18 -25.26 -0.16
C LEU A 144 2.70 -25.41 -1.61
N GLY A 145 3.42 -24.85 -2.59
CA GLY A 145 3.08 -24.97 -4.00
C GLY A 145 1.63 -24.59 -4.31
N GLU A 146 0.85 -25.52 -4.86
CA GLU A 146 -0.52 -25.28 -5.32
C GLU A 146 -1.54 -25.02 -4.19
N ILE A 147 -1.26 -25.40 -2.96
CA ILE A 147 -2.15 -25.23 -1.81
C ILE A 147 -2.04 -23.79 -1.24
N GLN A 148 -0.97 -23.07 -1.59
CA GLN A 148 -0.69 -21.71 -1.12
C GLN A 148 -1.87 -20.74 -1.27
N PRO A 149 -2.63 -20.66 -2.38
CA PRO A 149 -3.71 -19.69 -2.53
C PRO A 149 -4.84 -19.84 -1.51
N PHE A 150 -5.05 -21.06 -0.99
CA PHE A 150 -6.07 -21.34 0.03
C PHE A 150 -5.56 -21.08 1.44
N LEU A 151 -4.31 -21.47 1.74
CA LEU A 151 -3.74 -21.32 3.07
C LEU A 151 -3.29 -19.88 3.36
N PHE A 152 -2.85 -19.14 2.35
CA PHE A 152 -2.35 -17.79 2.51
C PHE A 152 -3.37 -16.83 3.18
N PRO A 153 -4.65 -16.74 2.74
CA PRO A 153 -5.63 -15.91 3.42
C PRO A 153 -5.89 -16.32 4.87
N VAL A 154 -5.87 -17.62 5.16
CA VAL A 154 -6.06 -18.14 6.53
C VAL A 154 -4.90 -17.73 7.44
N ILE A 155 -3.67 -17.89 6.97
CA ILE A 155 -2.47 -17.48 7.70
C ILE A 155 -2.48 -15.96 7.96
N LEU A 156 -2.87 -15.17 6.95
CA LEU A 156 -2.98 -13.73 7.10
C LEU A 156 -4.07 -13.33 8.11
N LEU A 157 -5.18 -14.04 8.15
CA LEU A 157 -6.25 -13.81 9.11
C LEU A 157 -5.78 -14.13 10.53
N ILE A 158 -5.09 -15.24 10.74
CA ILE A 158 -4.48 -15.60 12.03
C ILE A 158 -3.48 -14.52 12.45
N LEU A 159 -2.67 -14.05 11.53
CA LEU A 159 -1.66 -13.01 11.78
C LEU A 159 -2.29 -11.67 12.15
N LEU A 160 -3.45 -11.33 11.56
CA LEU A 160 -4.24 -10.15 11.93
C LEU A 160 -4.73 -10.22 13.38
N PHE A 161 -5.21 -11.38 13.83
CA PHE A 161 -5.65 -11.57 15.21
C PHE A 161 -4.47 -11.62 16.21
N ALA A 162 -3.32 -12.14 15.78
CA ALA A 162 -2.11 -12.20 16.60
C ALA A 162 -1.43 -10.83 16.79
N LEU A 163 -1.57 -9.91 15.81
CA LEU A 163 -0.92 -8.61 15.79
C LEU A 163 -1.94 -7.46 15.64
N PRO A 164 -2.86 -7.25 16.59
CA PRO A 164 -3.93 -6.26 16.45
C PRO A 164 -3.43 -4.81 16.38
N GLU A 165 -2.24 -4.53 16.90
CA GLU A 165 -1.61 -3.19 16.89
C GLU A 165 -0.59 -3.03 15.75
N GLY A 166 -0.33 -4.09 14.96
CA GLY A 166 0.70 -4.14 13.93
C GLY A 166 2.12 -4.26 14.49
N LEU A 167 3.09 -4.54 13.60
CA LEU A 167 4.51 -4.72 13.97
C LEU A 167 5.10 -3.46 14.65
N PHE A 168 4.69 -2.27 14.22
CA PHE A 168 5.17 -1.00 14.77
C PHE A 168 4.34 -0.47 15.95
N GLY A 169 3.12 -0.96 16.16
CA GLY A 169 2.32 -0.63 17.34
C GLY A 169 2.97 -1.07 18.63
N ILE A 170 3.59 -2.25 18.61
CA ILE A 170 4.34 -2.81 19.75
C ILE A 170 5.55 -1.92 20.12
N TYR A 171 6.24 -1.36 19.11
CA TYR A 171 7.38 -0.46 19.33
C TYR A 171 6.96 0.87 19.94
N ARG A 172 5.79 1.42 19.56
CA ARG A 172 5.24 2.65 20.12
C ARG A 172 4.86 2.49 21.58
N ARG A 173 4.27 1.36 21.98
CA ARG A 173 3.90 1.07 23.38
C ARG A 173 5.10 1.00 24.32
N ARG A 174 6.25 0.51 23.85
CA ARG A 174 7.50 0.53 24.61
C ARG A 174 8.00 1.97 24.85
N ARG A 175 7.94 2.83 23.85
CA ARG A 175 8.43 4.21 23.96
C ARG A 175 7.58 5.10 24.90
N TYR A 176 6.26 4.87 24.94
CA TYR A 176 5.39 5.59 25.91
C TYR A 176 5.55 5.11 27.34
N ARG A 177 6.01 3.88 27.59
CA ARG A 177 6.30 3.37 28.94
C ARG A 177 7.60 3.89 29.53
N GLU A 178 8.51 4.43 28.73
CA GLU A 178 9.77 5.02 29.20
C GLU A 178 9.61 6.50 29.62
N TYR A 179 8.45 7.13 29.39
CA TYR A 179 8.18 8.53 29.75
C TYR A 179 7.18 8.68 30.92
N PHE A 180 6.73 7.58 31.48
CA PHE A 180 5.92 7.52 32.72
C PHE A 180 6.54 6.49 33.67
#